data_c2232de54211655b02e1b06ab6200bee
#
_entry.id   c2232de54211655b02e1b06ab6200bee
#
_cell.length_a   1.000
_cell.length_b   1.000
_cell.length_c   1.000
_cell.angle_alpha   90.00
_cell.angle_beta   90.00
_cell.angle_gamma   90.00
#
_symmetry.space_group_name_H-M   'P 1'
#
loop_
_entity.id
_entity.type
_entity.pdbx_description
1 polymer ?
#
loop_
_entity_poly.entity_id
_entity_poly.type
_entity_poly.pdbx_seq_one_letter_code
_entity_poly.pdbx_strand_id
1 'polypeptide(L)'
;MVRQASWLCAILIVTQSGALLADSGMPNLEFNGFGTLGVVRSDERNADFVAAPFVSEGAGYSHDWSAEVDSRLGLQATLRMTPQISSVVQVISEKRHDGSFAPDIEWANVQYDLTPNLSFRVGRMVQSSFMSSEHRKVNYATPWIRPPQEVYRLLPVANFDGVDVRYRYPVGKTSNELQMNFGGGSVDYSTGSVDASDSWGVSHRTHWGEATLFAS
;
A
#
# COMPACT_ATOMS: atom_id res chain seq x y z
N MET A 1 24.24 -24.53 -4.97
CA MET A 1 25.10 -23.33 -4.98
C MET A 1 24.21 -22.18 -5.40
N VAL A 2 23.71 -21.41 -4.45
CA VAL A 2 22.81 -20.28 -4.73
C VAL A 2 23.68 -19.13 -5.26
N ARG A 3 23.58 -18.81 -6.55
CA ARG A 3 24.22 -17.65 -7.13
C ARG A 3 23.35 -16.42 -6.80
N GLN A 4 23.97 -15.45 -6.18
CA GLN A 4 23.33 -14.18 -5.84
C GLN A 4 22.90 -13.44 -7.12
N ALA A 5 21.60 -13.11 -7.20
CA ALA A 5 21.08 -12.19 -8.20
C ALA A 5 21.60 -10.77 -7.87
N SER A 6 22.26 -10.13 -8.84
CA SER A 6 22.74 -8.76 -8.69
C SER A 6 21.58 -7.80 -8.96
N TRP A 7 21.23 -7.00 -7.97
CA TRP A 7 20.12 -6.04 -7.99
C TRP A 7 20.65 -4.66 -8.37
N LEU A 8 20.10 -4.05 -9.40
CA LEU A 8 20.25 -2.63 -9.70
C LEU A 8 18.86 -1.99 -9.55
N CYS A 9 18.64 -1.28 -8.47
CA CYS A 9 17.42 -0.53 -8.24
C CYS A 9 17.73 0.96 -8.35
N ALA A 10 17.14 1.66 -9.31
CA ALA A 10 17.17 3.11 -9.37
C ALA A 10 15.86 3.66 -8.79
N ILE A 11 15.95 4.41 -7.70
CA ILE A 11 14.81 5.09 -7.07
C ILE A 11 14.79 6.52 -7.57
N LEU A 12 13.79 6.87 -8.37
CA LEU A 12 13.52 8.26 -8.75
C LEU A 12 12.48 8.82 -7.78
N ILE A 13 12.90 9.66 -6.83
CA ILE A 13 12.02 10.35 -5.90
C ILE A 13 11.67 11.70 -6.52
N VAL A 14 10.45 11.86 -7.01
CA VAL A 14 9.90 13.17 -7.37
C VAL A 14 9.08 13.65 -6.20
N THR A 15 9.70 14.42 -5.29
CA THR A 15 8.99 15.15 -4.24
C THR A 15 8.70 16.56 -4.75
N GLN A 16 7.47 16.84 -5.15
CA GLN A 16 7.00 18.21 -5.23
C GLN A 16 6.38 18.56 -3.87
N SER A 17 7.13 19.29 -3.07
CA SER A 17 6.59 19.93 -1.86
C SER A 17 5.70 21.09 -2.28
N GLY A 18 4.39 20.88 -2.30
CA GLY A 18 3.42 21.97 -2.41
C GLY A 18 3.61 22.91 -1.22
N ALA A 19 3.70 24.19 -1.50
CA ALA A 19 3.85 25.24 -0.49
C ALA A 19 2.71 25.16 0.53
N LEU A 20 3.07 25.12 1.81
CA LEU A 20 2.17 25.34 2.93
C LEU A 20 1.58 26.76 2.81
N LEU A 21 0.42 26.88 2.22
CA LEU A 21 -0.39 28.08 2.37
C LEU A 21 -1.11 27.95 3.72
N ALA A 22 -0.87 28.93 4.56
CA ALA A 22 -1.45 29.05 5.89
C ALA A 22 -2.99 28.94 5.85
N ASP A 23 -3.51 28.29 6.86
CA ASP A 23 -4.88 28.14 7.32
C ASP A 23 -5.80 29.34 6.95
N SER A 24 -6.41 29.26 5.77
CA SER A 24 -7.38 30.26 5.29
C SER A 24 -8.80 29.70 5.24
N GLY A 25 -9.04 28.52 5.82
CA GLY A 25 -10.37 27.87 5.78
C GLY A 25 -10.84 27.46 4.38
N MET A 26 -9.98 27.60 3.35
CA MET A 26 -10.28 27.16 2.00
C MET A 26 -9.85 25.71 1.79
N PRO A 27 -10.56 24.97 0.91
CA PRO A 27 -10.14 23.62 0.53
C PRO A 27 -8.70 23.63 -0.01
N ASN A 28 -7.85 22.77 0.53
CA ASN A 28 -6.47 22.60 0.08
C ASN A 28 -6.34 21.27 -0.66
N LEU A 29 -5.86 21.33 -1.90
CA LEU A 29 -5.61 20.17 -2.76
C LEU A 29 -4.11 19.96 -2.90
N GLU A 30 -3.62 18.81 -2.43
CA GLU A 30 -2.22 18.42 -2.50
C GLU A 30 -2.07 17.21 -3.45
N PHE A 31 -1.03 17.26 -4.31
CA PHE A 31 -0.64 16.15 -5.16
C PHE A 31 0.71 15.59 -4.73
N ASN A 32 0.79 14.29 -4.61
CA ASN A 32 2.00 13.56 -4.31
C ASN A 32 2.19 12.42 -5.30
N GLY A 33 3.43 12.02 -5.54
CA GLY A 33 3.73 10.89 -6.41
C GLY A 33 4.94 10.13 -5.91
N PHE A 34 5.00 8.87 -6.27
CA PHE A 34 6.15 8.01 -6.03
C PHE A 34 6.33 7.05 -7.20
N GLY A 35 7.55 6.59 -7.39
CA GLY A 35 7.84 5.63 -8.44
C GLY A 35 9.07 4.80 -8.11
N THR A 36 9.10 3.61 -8.68
CA THR A 36 10.23 2.69 -8.64
C THR A 36 10.46 2.16 -10.04
N LEU A 37 11.69 2.18 -10.51
CA LEU A 37 12.11 1.45 -11.68
C LEU A 37 13.02 0.31 -11.22
N GLY A 38 12.62 -0.93 -11.47
CA GLY A 38 13.32 -2.12 -11.07
C GLY A 38 13.77 -2.90 -12.31
N VAL A 39 14.97 -3.48 -12.25
CA VAL A 39 15.44 -4.44 -13.24
C VAL A 39 15.89 -5.69 -12.52
N VAL A 40 15.33 -6.82 -12.88
CA VAL A 40 15.62 -8.12 -12.29
C VAL A 40 16.23 -9.03 -13.33
N ARG A 41 17.27 -9.78 -12.93
CA ARG A 41 17.85 -10.86 -13.72
C ARG A 41 17.76 -12.18 -12.96
N SER A 42 17.34 -13.22 -13.64
CA SER A 42 17.37 -14.58 -13.11
C SER A 42 17.98 -15.52 -14.16
N ASP A 43 18.77 -16.50 -13.71
CA ASP A 43 19.29 -17.59 -14.54
C ASP A 43 18.52 -18.90 -14.29
N GLU A 44 17.40 -18.84 -13.57
CA GLU A 44 16.51 -19.97 -13.36
C GLU A 44 15.79 -20.31 -14.67
N ARG A 45 15.75 -21.61 -15.02
CA ARG A 45 15.19 -22.11 -16.28
C ARG A 45 13.86 -22.84 -16.11
N ASN A 46 13.41 -23.06 -14.88
CA ASN A 46 12.20 -23.84 -14.59
C ASN A 46 11.07 -22.98 -14.05
N ALA A 47 11.34 -21.74 -13.65
CA ALA A 47 10.36 -20.84 -13.07
C ALA A 47 10.75 -19.38 -13.29
N ASP A 48 9.75 -18.51 -13.24
CA ASP A 48 9.94 -17.07 -13.27
C ASP A 48 9.92 -16.46 -11.88
N PHE A 49 10.78 -15.49 -11.67
CA PHE A 49 10.71 -14.62 -10.53
C PHE A 49 9.70 -13.50 -10.81
N VAL A 50 8.59 -13.49 -10.07
CA VAL A 50 7.46 -12.56 -10.24
C VAL A 50 7.20 -11.74 -8.98
N ALA A 51 6.65 -10.54 -9.14
CA ALA A 51 6.36 -9.63 -8.03
C ALA A 51 5.17 -10.09 -7.17
N ALA A 52 4.20 -10.76 -7.78
CA ALA A 52 2.97 -11.22 -7.13
C ALA A 52 2.60 -12.64 -7.57
N PRO A 53 1.82 -13.40 -6.76
CA PRO A 53 1.27 -14.68 -7.19
C PRO A 53 0.43 -14.50 -8.45
N PHE A 54 0.38 -15.53 -9.31
CA PHE A 54 -0.45 -15.58 -10.51
C PHE A 54 -0.12 -14.56 -11.61
N VAL A 55 1.00 -13.84 -11.52
CA VAL A 55 1.56 -13.09 -12.66
C VAL A 55 2.23 -14.10 -13.58
N SER A 56 1.90 -14.05 -14.87
CA SER A 56 2.26 -15.10 -15.84
C SER A 56 3.74 -15.10 -16.26
N GLU A 57 4.39 -13.94 -16.21
CA GLU A 57 5.75 -13.74 -16.75
C GLU A 57 6.61 -12.87 -15.83
N GLY A 58 7.90 -13.17 -15.78
CA GLY A 58 8.86 -12.45 -14.95
C GLY A 58 10.29 -12.57 -15.45
N ALA A 59 11.24 -12.70 -14.55
CA ALA A 59 12.63 -12.95 -14.87
C ALA A 59 13.00 -14.42 -14.59
N GLY A 60 13.49 -15.14 -15.57
CA GLY A 60 13.90 -16.53 -15.46
C GLY A 60 13.55 -17.33 -16.71
N TYR A 61 12.54 -18.22 -16.57
CA TYR A 61 12.10 -19.09 -17.65
C TYR A 61 11.63 -18.30 -18.89
N SER A 62 10.82 -17.27 -18.71
CA SER A 62 10.27 -16.48 -19.82
C SER A 62 11.30 -15.51 -20.40
N HIS A 63 12.03 -14.81 -19.55
CA HIS A 63 13.01 -13.80 -19.93
C HIS A 63 14.18 -13.77 -18.93
N ASP A 64 15.43 -13.77 -19.38
CA ASP A 64 16.59 -13.64 -18.48
C ASP A 64 16.55 -12.31 -17.67
N TRP A 65 16.00 -11.25 -18.26
CA TRP A 65 15.85 -9.93 -17.66
C TRP A 65 14.41 -9.45 -17.70
N SER A 66 13.95 -8.82 -16.63
CA SER A 66 12.65 -8.14 -16.61
C SER A 66 12.76 -6.79 -15.90
N ALA A 67 12.26 -5.75 -16.54
CA ALA A 67 12.09 -4.42 -15.93
C ALA A 67 10.69 -4.24 -15.32
N GLU A 68 9.82 -5.23 -15.43
CA GLU A 68 8.42 -5.12 -15.07
C GLU A 68 8.12 -5.55 -13.64
N VAL A 69 8.93 -6.46 -13.09
CA VAL A 69 8.67 -7.15 -11.81
C VAL A 69 8.54 -6.18 -10.64
N ASP A 70 9.38 -5.13 -10.58
CA ASP A 70 9.41 -4.19 -9.46
C ASP A 70 9.10 -2.74 -9.87
N SER A 71 8.81 -2.52 -11.16
CA SER A 71 8.49 -1.18 -11.65
C SER A 71 7.06 -0.81 -11.31
N ARG A 72 6.90 0.38 -10.70
CA ARG A 72 5.58 0.94 -10.36
C ARG A 72 5.61 2.45 -10.33
N LEU A 73 4.45 3.05 -10.54
CA LEU A 73 4.19 4.49 -10.43
C LEU A 73 2.92 4.70 -9.63
N GLY A 74 2.96 5.56 -8.63
CA GLY A 74 1.80 5.94 -7.84
C GLY A 74 1.60 7.45 -7.85
N LEU A 75 0.35 7.87 -7.96
CA LEU A 75 -0.09 9.26 -7.85
C LEU A 75 -1.19 9.35 -6.80
N GLN A 76 -1.10 10.36 -5.94
CA GLN A 76 -2.06 10.61 -4.88
C GLN A 76 -2.52 12.06 -4.91
N ALA A 77 -3.83 12.26 -4.80
CA ALA A 77 -4.45 13.54 -4.54
C ALA A 77 -5.08 13.51 -3.15
N THR A 78 -4.78 14.52 -2.32
CA THR A 78 -5.37 14.70 -1.00
C THR A 78 -6.09 16.04 -0.97
N LEU A 79 -7.39 16.01 -0.74
CA LEU A 79 -8.22 17.21 -0.61
C LEU A 79 -8.61 17.39 0.86
N ARG A 80 -8.18 18.48 1.47
CA ARG A 80 -8.63 18.92 2.80
C ARG A 80 -9.74 19.92 2.64
N MET A 81 -10.98 19.48 2.91
CA MET A 81 -12.18 20.31 2.76
C MET A 81 -12.41 21.20 3.97
N THR A 82 -12.19 20.67 5.16
CA THR A 82 -12.26 21.36 6.44
C THR A 82 -11.16 20.82 7.38
N PRO A 83 -10.92 21.42 8.55
CA PRO A 83 -10.01 20.84 9.54
C PRO A 83 -10.37 19.41 9.97
N GLN A 84 -11.64 19.01 9.83
CA GLN A 84 -12.14 17.69 10.24
C GLN A 84 -12.38 16.74 9.05
N ILE A 85 -12.53 17.26 7.81
CA ILE A 85 -12.90 16.44 6.65
C ILE A 85 -11.81 16.48 5.60
N SER A 86 -11.32 15.32 5.25
CA SER A 86 -10.36 15.14 4.16
C SER A 86 -10.76 13.97 3.26
N SER A 87 -10.27 13.98 2.04
CA SER A 87 -10.44 12.91 1.07
C SER A 87 -9.11 12.58 0.42
N VAL A 88 -8.88 11.30 0.16
CA VAL A 88 -7.67 10.80 -0.51
C VAL A 88 -8.08 9.92 -1.68
N VAL A 89 -7.46 10.16 -2.82
CA VAL A 89 -7.49 9.25 -3.98
C VAL A 89 -6.05 8.92 -4.36
N GLN A 90 -5.71 7.64 -4.40
CA GLN A 90 -4.41 7.16 -4.85
C GLN A 90 -4.60 6.13 -5.95
N VAL A 91 -3.86 6.32 -7.04
CA VAL A 91 -3.85 5.44 -8.19
C VAL A 91 -2.43 4.90 -8.37
N ILE A 92 -2.31 3.59 -8.61
CA ILE A 92 -1.03 2.92 -8.80
C ILE A 92 -1.07 2.13 -10.11
N SER A 93 0.00 2.27 -10.90
CA SER A 93 0.29 1.45 -12.07
C SER A 93 1.47 0.55 -11.74
N GLU A 94 1.26 -0.76 -11.79
CA GLU A 94 2.26 -1.81 -11.60
C GLU A 94 1.87 -3.04 -12.43
N LYS A 95 2.76 -4.01 -12.62
CA LYS A 95 2.46 -5.25 -13.35
C LYS A 95 1.32 -6.00 -12.66
N ARG A 96 0.21 -6.16 -13.36
CA ARG A 96 -1.01 -6.85 -12.91
C ARG A 96 -0.99 -8.33 -13.29
N HIS A 97 -1.98 -9.08 -12.79
CA HIS A 97 -2.17 -10.51 -13.08
C HIS A 97 -2.47 -10.78 -14.57
N ASP A 98 -3.07 -9.82 -15.26
CA ASP A 98 -3.35 -9.86 -16.70
C ASP A 98 -2.14 -9.46 -17.57
N GLY A 99 -0.98 -9.18 -16.95
CA GLY A 99 0.24 -8.73 -17.62
C GLY A 99 0.24 -7.25 -17.99
N SER A 100 -0.83 -6.50 -17.76
CA SER A 100 -0.92 -5.08 -18.06
C SER A 100 -0.34 -4.20 -16.95
N PHE A 101 -0.10 -2.92 -17.29
CA PHE A 101 0.20 -1.84 -16.34
C PHE A 101 -0.99 -0.89 -16.18
N ALA A 102 -2.21 -1.39 -16.39
CA ALA A 102 -3.40 -0.58 -16.23
C ALA A 102 -3.46 0.00 -14.81
N PRO A 103 -3.71 1.32 -14.66
CA PRO A 103 -3.80 1.94 -13.34
C PRO A 103 -4.94 1.36 -12.52
N ASP A 104 -4.72 1.17 -11.24
CA ASP A 104 -5.71 0.69 -10.28
C ASP A 104 -5.84 1.65 -9.09
N ILE A 105 -7.04 1.74 -8.53
CA ILE A 105 -7.32 2.60 -7.38
C ILE A 105 -6.95 1.86 -6.10
N GLU A 106 -5.87 2.30 -5.46
CA GLU A 106 -5.43 1.76 -4.17
C GLU A 106 -6.20 2.38 -3.00
N TRP A 107 -6.45 3.70 -3.06
CA TRP A 107 -7.18 4.47 -2.07
C TRP A 107 -8.22 5.35 -2.75
N ALA A 108 -9.44 5.37 -2.23
CA ALA A 108 -10.49 6.32 -2.58
C ALA A 108 -11.45 6.45 -1.40
N ASN A 109 -11.14 7.33 -0.45
CA ASN A 109 -11.90 7.44 0.79
C ASN A 109 -12.06 8.88 1.26
N VAL A 110 -13.05 9.07 2.12
CA VAL A 110 -13.27 10.29 2.90
C VAL A 110 -13.03 9.98 4.36
N GLN A 111 -12.26 10.82 5.02
CA GLN A 111 -11.98 10.76 6.44
C GLN A 111 -12.71 11.89 7.17
N TYR A 112 -13.29 11.56 8.33
CA TYR A 112 -13.86 12.52 9.27
C TYR A 112 -13.19 12.35 10.63
N ASP A 113 -12.53 13.41 11.10
CA ASP A 113 -11.88 13.48 12.40
C ASP A 113 -12.89 14.04 13.41
N LEU A 114 -13.59 13.15 14.13
CA LEU A 114 -14.56 13.52 15.15
C LEU A 114 -13.90 14.22 16.35
N THR A 115 -12.72 13.73 16.73
CA THR A 115 -11.85 14.35 17.74
C THR A 115 -10.39 14.20 17.27
N PRO A 116 -9.40 14.87 17.89
CA PRO A 116 -7.99 14.64 17.58
C PRO A 116 -7.54 13.18 17.71
N ASN A 117 -8.29 12.38 18.46
CA ASN A 117 -7.96 11.01 18.77
C ASN A 117 -8.86 9.96 18.07
N LEU A 118 -10.00 10.37 17.52
CA LEU A 118 -10.98 9.47 16.90
C LEU A 118 -11.31 9.92 15.49
N SER A 119 -11.03 9.06 14.53
CA SER A 119 -11.34 9.28 13.11
C SER A 119 -12.11 8.11 12.49
N PHE A 120 -12.93 8.45 11.51
CA PHE A 120 -13.71 7.53 10.70
C PHE A 120 -13.31 7.70 9.24
N ARG A 121 -13.19 6.60 8.51
CA ARG A 121 -12.98 6.59 7.06
C ARG A 121 -14.04 5.76 6.38
N VAL A 122 -14.48 6.19 5.20
CA VAL A 122 -15.45 5.48 4.36
C VAL A 122 -14.96 5.49 2.92
N GLY A 123 -15.01 4.36 2.26
CA GLY A 123 -14.60 4.17 0.87
C GLY A 123 -13.59 3.04 0.69
N ARG A 124 -12.76 3.13 -0.36
CA ARG A 124 -11.71 2.15 -0.66
C ARG A 124 -10.46 2.41 0.17
N MET A 125 -10.02 1.38 0.87
CA MET A 125 -8.87 1.42 1.76
C MET A 125 -8.08 0.12 1.68
N VAL A 126 -6.84 0.17 2.19
CA VAL A 126 -6.02 -1.03 2.40
C VAL A 126 -6.33 -1.60 3.78
N GLN A 127 -6.55 -2.90 3.84
CA GLN A 127 -6.77 -3.60 5.11
C GLN A 127 -5.50 -3.61 5.96
N SER A 128 -5.62 -3.14 7.20
CA SER A 128 -4.51 -3.03 8.16
C SER A 128 -4.22 -4.37 8.84
N SER A 129 -3.94 -5.41 8.05
CA SER A 129 -3.63 -6.75 8.56
C SER A 129 -2.16 -6.96 8.89
N PHE A 130 -1.27 -6.11 8.39
CA PHE A 130 0.18 -6.18 8.65
C PHE A 130 0.72 -4.80 8.95
N MET A 131 1.86 -4.73 9.65
CA MET A 131 2.48 -3.48 10.10
C MET A 131 2.65 -2.44 8.98
N SER A 132 3.01 -2.86 7.76
CA SER A 132 3.26 -1.98 6.62
C SER A 132 2.16 -2.03 5.55
N SER A 133 0.96 -2.55 5.85
CA SER A 133 -0.12 -2.71 4.87
C SER A 133 -0.43 -1.42 4.11
N GLU A 134 -0.57 -0.31 4.82
CA GLU A 134 -0.99 0.97 4.24
C GLU A 134 0.06 1.59 3.28
N HIS A 135 1.34 1.25 3.43
CA HIS A 135 2.42 1.78 2.59
C HIS A 135 3.26 0.69 1.91
N ARG A 136 2.71 -0.53 1.80
CA ARG A 136 3.41 -1.70 1.22
C ARG A 136 3.91 -1.48 -0.22
N LYS A 137 3.27 -0.57 -0.96
CA LYS A 137 3.62 -0.25 -2.36
C LYS A 137 4.56 0.95 -2.48
N VAL A 138 4.86 1.63 -1.37
CA VAL A 138 5.74 2.81 -1.32
C VAL A 138 7.14 2.37 -0.91
N ASN A 139 8.00 2.06 -1.88
CA ASN A 139 9.28 1.40 -1.64
C ASN A 139 10.24 2.19 -0.73
N TYR A 140 10.26 3.52 -0.82
CA TYR A 140 11.11 4.35 0.04
C TYR A 140 10.63 4.41 1.52
N ALA A 141 9.39 4.00 1.79
CA ALA A 141 8.84 3.95 3.16
C ALA A 141 9.21 2.65 3.89
N THR A 142 9.86 1.72 3.23
CA THR A 142 10.26 0.43 3.78
C THR A 142 11.75 0.19 3.50
N PRO A 143 12.48 -0.52 4.40
CA PRO A 143 13.88 -0.87 4.17
C PRO A 143 14.05 -1.97 3.10
N TRP A 144 12.97 -2.52 2.59
CA TRP A 144 12.95 -3.58 1.58
C TRP A 144 12.45 -3.06 0.24
N ILE A 145 12.92 -3.66 -0.85
CA ILE A 145 12.37 -3.42 -2.20
C ILE A 145 10.89 -3.82 -2.25
N ARG A 146 10.52 -4.86 -1.52
CA ARG A 146 9.12 -5.30 -1.32
C ARG A 146 8.96 -5.92 0.06
N PRO A 147 7.77 -5.85 0.67
CA PRO A 147 7.49 -6.53 1.93
C PRO A 147 7.75 -8.03 1.84
N PRO A 148 8.06 -8.71 2.97
CA PRO A 148 8.23 -10.16 3.01
C PRO A 148 7.01 -10.87 2.43
N GLN A 149 7.20 -11.55 1.29
CA GLN A 149 6.08 -12.09 0.51
C GLN A 149 5.40 -13.25 1.22
N GLU A 150 6.15 -14.00 2.02
CA GLU A 150 5.64 -15.12 2.83
C GLU A 150 4.57 -14.68 3.83
N VAL A 151 4.60 -13.40 4.24
CA VAL A 151 3.63 -12.81 5.16
C VAL A 151 2.54 -12.09 4.39
N TYR A 152 2.91 -11.16 3.51
CA TYR A 152 1.95 -10.27 2.84
C TYR A 152 1.09 -10.96 1.78
N ARG A 153 1.52 -12.12 1.26
CA ARG A 153 0.73 -12.96 0.34
C ARG A 153 -0.33 -13.81 1.04
N LEU A 154 -0.33 -13.88 2.37
CA LEU A 154 -1.38 -14.57 3.13
C LEU A 154 -2.75 -13.89 2.99
N LEU A 155 -2.77 -12.60 2.64
CA LEU A 155 -3.99 -11.85 2.41
C LEU A 155 -4.17 -11.61 0.90
N PRO A 156 -4.99 -12.42 0.21
CA PRO A 156 -5.20 -12.28 -1.23
C PRO A 156 -5.94 -10.99 -1.59
N VAL A 157 -6.94 -10.60 -0.79
CA VAL A 157 -7.70 -9.37 -0.95
C VAL A 157 -7.15 -8.33 0.03
N ALA A 158 -6.31 -7.44 -0.47
CA ALA A 158 -5.61 -6.46 0.37
C ALA A 158 -6.34 -5.11 0.45
N ASN A 159 -7.20 -4.80 -0.52
CA ASN A 159 -8.03 -3.60 -0.55
C ASN A 159 -9.48 -3.97 -0.23
N PHE A 160 -10.17 -3.10 0.49
CA PHE A 160 -11.58 -3.27 0.80
C PHE A 160 -12.34 -1.96 0.61
N ASP A 161 -13.62 -2.08 0.27
CA ASP A 161 -14.59 -1.00 0.21
C ASP A 161 -15.48 -1.11 1.45
N GLY A 162 -15.46 -0.09 2.31
CA GLY A 162 -16.15 -0.18 3.59
C GLY A 162 -15.90 1.00 4.52
N VAL A 163 -15.91 0.70 5.82
CA VAL A 163 -15.72 1.67 6.90
C VAL A 163 -14.53 1.27 7.76
N ASP A 164 -13.86 2.27 8.29
CA ASP A 164 -12.69 2.12 9.16
C ASP A 164 -12.80 3.13 10.29
N VAL A 165 -12.50 2.68 11.51
CA VAL A 165 -12.49 3.50 12.71
C VAL A 165 -11.12 3.40 13.34
N ARG A 166 -10.52 4.54 13.64
CA ARG A 166 -9.20 4.64 14.25
C ARG A 166 -9.26 5.45 15.53
N TYR A 167 -8.79 4.86 16.62
CA TYR A 167 -8.73 5.50 17.92
C TYR A 167 -7.29 5.52 18.45
N ARG A 168 -6.77 6.72 18.72
CA ARG A 168 -5.43 6.94 19.27
C ARG A 168 -5.49 7.33 20.72
N TYR A 169 -4.66 6.73 21.55
CA TYR A 169 -4.62 7.03 22.98
C TYR A 169 -3.23 6.82 23.58
N PRO A 170 -2.77 7.74 24.43
CA PRO A 170 -1.51 7.56 25.17
C PRO A 170 -1.72 6.69 26.40
N VAL A 171 -0.73 5.85 26.72
CA VAL A 171 -0.65 5.14 28.01
C VAL A 171 0.76 5.30 28.56
N GLY A 172 0.92 6.12 29.59
CA GLY A 172 2.25 6.43 30.14
C GLY A 172 3.16 7.06 29.07
N LYS A 173 4.22 6.33 28.68
CA LYS A 173 5.19 6.77 27.66
C LYS A 173 4.91 6.19 26.26
N THR A 174 3.83 5.43 26.10
CA THR A 174 3.47 4.82 24.81
C THR A 174 2.38 5.58 24.12
N SER A 175 2.42 5.61 22.79
CA SER A 175 1.32 6.04 21.94
C SER A 175 0.69 4.78 21.31
N ASN A 176 -0.62 4.64 21.49
CA ASN A 176 -1.36 3.48 21.03
C ASN A 176 -2.39 3.87 19.98
N GLU A 177 -2.60 2.99 19.00
CA GLU A 177 -3.60 3.13 17.97
C GLU A 177 -4.37 1.81 17.85
N LEU A 178 -5.68 1.88 18.07
CA LEU A 178 -6.61 0.79 17.80
C LEU A 178 -7.33 1.12 16.49
N GLN A 179 -7.34 0.19 15.55
CA GLN A 179 -8.03 0.34 14.28
C GLN A 179 -8.98 -0.83 14.08
N MET A 180 -10.20 -0.54 13.66
CA MET A 180 -11.23 -1.51 13.32
C MET A 180 -11.77 -1.20 11.94
N ASN A 181 -11.93 -2.23 11.10
CA ASN A 181 -12.46 -2.09 9.76
C ASN A 181 -13.55 -3.13 9.50
N PHE A 182 -14.51 -2.76 8.65
CA PHE A 182 -15.56 -3.63 8.16
C PHE A 182 -15.87 -3.27 6.70
N GLY A 183 -15.94 -4.28 5.83
CA GLY A 183 -16.24 -4.09 4.41
C GLY A 183 -16.02 -5.33 3.60
N GLY A 184 -15.93 -5.17 2.29
CA GLY A 184 -15.67 -6.26 1.36
C GLY A 184 -14.72 -5.81 0.26
N GLY A 185 -14.14 -6.77 -0.43
CA GLY A 185 -13.27 -6.52 -1.57
C GLY A 185 -13.17 -7.73 -2.46
N SER A 186 -12.67 -7.53 -3.68
CA SER A 186 -12.42 -8.60 -4.63
C SER A 186 -11.07 -8.42 -5.30
N VAL A 187 -10.50 -9.52 -5.74
CA VAL A 187 -9.33 -9.54 -6.61
C VAL A 187 -9.55 -10.56 -7.73
N ASP A 188 -9.32 -10.11 -8.95
CA ASP A 188 -9.40 -10.94 -10.13
C ASP A 188 -8.02 -11.50 -10.49
N TYR A 189 -7.99 -12.79 -10.78
CA TYR A 189 -6.84 -13.53 -11.30
C TYR A 189 -7.16 -14.05 -12.70
N SER A 190 -6.17 -14.49 -13.44
CA SER A 190 -6.36 -15.12 -14.76
C SER A 190 -7.22 -16.38 -14.72
N THR A 191 -7.35 -17.03 -13.56
CA THR A 191 -8.06 -18.30 -13.36
C THR A 191 -9.36 -18.18 -12.57
N GLY A 192 -9.77 -16.97 -12.16
CA GLY A 192 -10.97 -16.71 -11.37
C GLY A 192 -10.88 -15.47 -10.51
N SER A 193 -11.83 -15.29 -9.61
CA SER A 193 -11.84 -14.20 -8.63
C SER A 193 -11.88 -14.73 -7.21
N VAL A 194 -11.38 -13.93 -6.28
CA VAL A 194 -11.56 -14.13 -4.84
C VAL A 194 -12.32 -12.94 -4.30
N ASP A 195 -13.51 -13.24 -3.76
CA ASP A 195 -14.39 -12.26 -3.16
C ASP A 195 -14.40 -12.42 -1.64
N ALA A 196 -14.15 -11.35 -0.92
CA ALA A 196 -14.28 -11.26 0.52
C ALA A 196 -15.42 -10.31 0.86
N SER A 197 -16.59 -10.87 1.21
CA SER A 197 -17.73 -10.11 1.69
C SER A 197 -17.75 -10.12 3.22
N ASP A 198 -18.31 -9.05 3.83
CA ASP A 198 -18.53 -8.97 5.27
C ASP A 198 -17.27 -9.25 6.13
N SER A 199 -16.12 -8.83 5.59
CA SER A 199 -14.84 -8.96 6.28
C SER A 199 -14.70 -7.89 7.36
N TRP A 200 -14.19 -8.30 8.51
CA TRP A 200 -13.83 -7.38 9.56
C TRP A 200 -12.38 -7.60 10.00
N GLY A 201 -11.78 -6.57 10.49
CA GLY A 201 -10.42 -6.61 11.00
C GLY A 201 -10.26 -5.71 12.22
N VAL A 202 -9.41 -6.12 13.13
CA VAL A 202 -8.98 -5.31 14.27
C VAL A 202 -7.47 -5.36 14.32
N SER A 203 -6.85 -4.18 14.42
CA SER A 203 -5.41 -4.10 14.61
C SER A 203 -5.06 -3.12 15.72
N HIS A 204 -3.96 -3.42 16.40
CA HIS A 204 -3.44 -2.58 17.47
C HIS A 204 -1.96 -2.30 17.22
N ARG A 205 -1.59 -1.03 17.32
CA ARG A 205 -0.21 -0.56 17.18
C ARG A 205 0.21 0.20 18.44
N THR A 206 1.34 -0.15 19.00
CA THR A 206 1.94 0.54 20.14
C THR A 206 3.32 1.06 19.76
N HIS A 207 3.54 2.35 19.93
CA HIS A 207 4.86 2.98 19.80
C HIS A 207 5.45 3.23 21.18
N TRP A 208 6.64 2.70 21.41
CA TRP A 208 7.41 2.88 22.63
C TRP A 208 8.85 3.29 22.29
N GLY A 209 9.14 4.59 22.40
CA GLY A 209 10.40 5.13 21.90
C GLY A 209 10.59 4.85 20.41
N GLU A 210 11.65 4.13 20.05
CA GLU A 210 11.93 3.72 18.66
C GLU A 210 11.28 2.37 18.29
N ALA A 211 10.71 1.65 19.26
CA ALA A 211 10.07 0.36 19.02
C ALA A 211 8.61 0.52 18.63
N THR A 212 8.17 -0.30 17.67
CA THR A 212 6.76 -0.43 17.29
C THR A 212 6.33 -1.88 17.43
N LEU A 213 5.28 -2.11 18.21
CA LEU A 213 4.61 -3.40 18.31
C LEU A 213 3.30 -3.34 17.51
N PHE A 214 3.00 -4.41 16.79
CA PHE A 214 1.80 -4.53 15.99
C PHE A 214 1.17 -5.90 16.22
N ALA A 215 -0.18 -5.92 16.36
CA ALA A 215 -1.00 -7.12 16.42
C ALA A 215 -2.27 -6.91 15.58
N SER A 216 -2.72 -7.92 14.88
CA SER A 216 -3.97 -7.93 14.11
C SER A 216 -4.64 -9.31 14.16
#